data_f925ad76d620186a8b98da55900450d5
#
_entry.id   f925ad76d620186a8b98da55900450d5
#
_cell.length_a   1.000
_cell.length_b   1.000
_cell.length_c   1.000
_cell.angle_alpha   90.00
_cell.angle_beta   90.00
_cell.angle_gamma   90.00
#
_symmetry.space_group_name_H-M   'P 1'
#
loop_
_entity.id
_entity.type
_entity.pdbx_description
1 polymer ?
#
loop_
_entity_poly.entity_id
_entity_poly.type
_entity_poly.pdbx_seq_one_letter_code
_entity_poly.pdbx_strand_id
1 'polypeptide(L)'
;YMKFKGVKFIYINEIEAMRILEFKNYYYKLNSYVDNYPKQIVRHQSQLVERYQEVDFKNLVDLASLDMRLRYIIIKFCLDIEHSIKLNIMRSITYLENEDGYKVVQRFFGYVRQTSKIKNPYKKMMEYLSYDTYRKLDYDKYEQNTPIWFLIEHIQFGNLCWFIEFYYNTYKIDEFKELSKTVRFV
;
A
#
# COMPACT_ATOMS: atom_id res chain seq x y z
N TYR A 1 -19.05 -17.32 21.35
CA TYR A 1 -19.16 -15.86 21.33
C TYR A 1 -19.97 -15.35 20.13
N MET A 2 -19.63 -15.71 18.87
CA MET A 2 -20.34 -15.25 17.67
C MET A 2 -21.85 -15.60 17.71
N LYS A 3 -22.19 -16.82 18.10
CA LYS A 3 -23.58 -17.26 18.28
C LYS A 3 -24.35 -16.40 19.32
N PHE A 4 -23.69 -16.09 20.44
CA PHE A 4 -24.25 -15.19 21.46
C PHE A 4 -24.52 -13.79 20.90
N LYS A 5 -23.67 -13.30 20.01
CA LYS A 5 -23.82 -12.02 19.32
C LYS A 5 -24.84 -12.03 18.17
N GLY A 6 -25.50 -13.16 17.89
CA GLY A 6 -26.56 -13.26 16.89
C GLY A 6 -26.13 -13.81 15.52
N VAL A 7 -24.87 -14.22 15.36
CA VAL A 7 -24.41 -14.88 14.13
C VAL A 7 -25.07 -16.26 14.03
N LYS A 8 -25.71 -16.53 12.90
CA LYS A 8 -26.35 -17.81 12.59
C LYS A 8 -25.33 -18.78 11.99
N PHE A 9 -25.60 -20.08 12.12
CA PHE A 9 -24.79 -21.17 11.57
C PHE A 9 -25.71 -22.11 10.79
N ILE A 10 -26.41 -21.56 9.77
CA ILE A 10 -27.41 -22.30 8.97
C ILE A 10 -26.74 -23.08 7.86
N TYR A 11 -25.83 -22.41 7.13
CA TYR A 11 -25.17 -22.98 5.95
C TYR A 11 -23.84 -23.68 6.26
N ILE A 12 -23.21 -23.35 7.37
CA ILE A 12 -21.99 -23.97 7.89
C ILE A 12 -22.24 -24.32 9.35
N ASN A 13 -22.11 -25.59 9.71
CA ASN A 13 -22.28 -26.03 11.10
C ASN A 13 -21.13 -25.55 11.99
N GLU A 14 -21.32 -25.59 13.31
CA GLU A 14 -20.35 -25.05 14.27
C GLU A 14 -19.00 -25.79 14.24
N ILE A 15 -18.99 -27.09 13.94
CA ILE A 15 -17.74 -27.88 13.84
C ILE A 15 -16.93 -27.44 12.64
N GLU A 16 -17.58 -27.28 11.50
CA GLU A 16 -16.94 -26.79 10.28
C GLU A 16 -16.48 -25.32 10.42
N ALA A 17 -17.28 -24.49 11.09
CA ALA A 17 -16.91 -23.12 11.39
C ALA A 17 -15.64 -23.04 12.26
N MET A 18 -15.49 -23.91 13.25
CA MET A 18 -14.27 -24.00 14.06
C MET A 18 -13.05 -24.38 13.20
N ARG A 19 -13.19 -25.36 12.29
CA ARG A 19 -12.12 -25.72 11.35
C ARG A 19 -11.73 -24.56 10.43
N ILE A 20 -12.69 -23.79 9.95
CA ILE A 20 -12.43 -22.61 9.12
C ILE A 20 -11.64 -21.56 9.90
N LEU A 21 -12.01 -21.32 11.18
CA LEU A 21 -11.30 -20.39 12.04
C LEU A 21 -9.87 -20.86 12.40
N GLU A 22 -9.67 -22.16 12.46
CA GLU A 22 -8.36 -22.76 12.78
C GLU A 22 -7.40 -22.74 11.58
N PHE A 23 -7.89 -23.09 10.38
CA PHE A 23 -7.02 -23.36 9.23
C PHE A 23 -7.11 -22.34 8.08
N LYS A 24 -8.20 -21.59 7.95
CA LYS A 24 -8.45 -20.73 6.78
C LYS A 24 -8.58 -19.25 7.11
N ASN A 25 -9.16 -18.92 8.26
CA ASN A 25 -9.40 -17.56 8.68
C ASN A 25 -9.26 -17.46 10.20
N TYR A 26 -8.91 -16.30 10.71
CA TYR A 26 -8.88 -16.05 12.14
C TYR A 26 -10.10 -15.23 12.58
N TYR A 27 -10.52 -15.44 13.83
CA TYR A 27 -11.70 -14.84 14.43
C TYR A 27 -11.78 -13.32 14.22
N TYR A 28 -10.69 -12.59 14.48
CA TYR A 28 -10.68 -11.12 14.41
C TYR A 28 -11.04 -10.61 13.02
N LYS A 29 -10.51 -11.26 11.95
CA LYS A 29 -10.80 -10.90 10.56
C LYS A 29 -12.30 -11.08 10.25
N LEU A 30 -12.89 -12.23 10.60
CA LEU A 30 -14.32 -12.45 10.34
C LEU A 30 -15.20 -11.55 11.20
N ASN A 31 -14.78 -11.29 12.44
CA ASN A 31 -15.54 -10.43 13.33
C ASN A 31 -15.58 -8.97 12.85
N SER A 32 -14.56 -8.47 12.15
CA SER A 32 -14.58 -7.12 11.58
C SER A 32 -15.65 -6.94 10.50
N TYR A 33 -16.03 -8.00 9.80
CA TYR A 33 -17.10 -7.93 8.80
C TYR A 33 -18.50 -7.93 9.42
N VAL A 34 -18.66 -8.43 10.64
CA VAL A 34 -19.96 -8.46 11.33
C VAL A 34 -20.49 -7.05 11.57
N ASP A 35 -19.62 -6.06 11.74
CA ASP A 35 -20.01 -4.67 11.98
C ASP A 35 -20.70 -4.01 10.76
N ASN A 36 -20.66 -4.62 9.58
CA ASN A 36 -21.43 -4.20 8.41
C ASN A 36 -22.92 -4.59 8.48
N TYR A 37 -23.32 -5.42 9.45
CA TYR A 37 -24.69 -5.89 9.61
C TYR A 37 -25.45 -5.08 10.66
N PRO A 38 -26.76 -4.88 10.49
CA PRO A 38 -27.57 -4.13 11.45
C PRO A 38 -27.59 -4.84 12.81
N LYS A 39 -27.61 -4.03 13.86
CA LYS A 39 -27.71 -4.49 15.25
C LYS A 39 -29.11 -4.20 15.82
N GLN A 40 -29.56 -5.06 16.68
CA GLN A 40 -30.77 -4.86 17.50
C GLN A 40 -30.44 -5.06 18.96
N ILE A 41 -31.17 -4.34 19.81
CA ILE A 41 -31.09 -4.53 21.26
C ILE A 41 -32.08 -5.62 21.65
N VAL A 42 -31.59 -6.71 22.24
CA VAL A 42 -32.38 -7.84 22.69
C VAL A 42 -32.21 -8.00 24.21
N ARG A 43 -33.29 -8.28 24.90
CA ARG A 43 -33.26 -8.59 26.35
C ARG A 43 -32.81 -10.04 26.54
N HIS A 44 -31.69 -10.23 27.24
CA HIS A 44 -31.18 -11.55 27.61
C HIS A 44 -30.89 -11.58 29.11
N GLN A 45 -31.56 -12.47 29.87
CA GLN A 45 -31.38 -12.61 31.32
C GLN A 45 -31.37 -11.25 32.07
N SER A 46 -32.38 -10.42 31.84
CA SER A 46 -32.54 -9.07 32.42
C SER A 46 -31.52 -8.01 31.99
N GLN A 47 -30.62 -8.30 31.10
CA GLN A 47 -29.66 -7.34 30.49
C GLN A 47 -30.03 -7.05 29.05
N LEU A 48 -29.84 -5.79 28.64
CA LEU A 48 -29.93 -5.40 27.22
C LEU A 48 -28.62 -5.73 26.51
N VAL A 49 -28.68 -6.56 25.49
CA VAL A 49 -27.51 -7.00 24.70
C VAL A 49 -27.74 -6.67 23.26
N GLU A 50 -26.72 -6.07 22.63
CA GLU A 50 -26.70 -5.87 21.17
C GLU A 50 -26.43 -7.20 20.47
N ARG A 51 -27.27 -7.54 19.50
CA ARG A 51 -27.12 -8.69 18.62
C ARG A 51 -27.22 -8.28 17.17
N TYR A 52 -26.42 -8.90 16.33
CA TYR A 52 -26.48 -8.71 14.89
C TYR A 52 -27.72 -9.41 14.31
N GLN A 53 -28.28 -8.77 13.29
CA GLN A 53 -29.42 -9.32 12.54
C GLN A 53 -28.96 -9.91 11.22
N GLU A 54 -29.63 -10.99 10.80
CA GLU A 54 -29.55 -11.56 9.45
C GLU A 54 -28.12 -11.94 8.97
N VAL A 55 -27.19 -12.12 9.90
CA VAL A 55 -25.83 -12.54 9.56
C VAL A 55 -25.67 -14.04 9.77
N ASP A 56 -25.24 -14.75 8.72
CA ASP A 56 -24.80 -16.14 8.79
C ASP A 56 -23.28 -16.22 8.73
N PHE A 57 -22.68 -17.18 9.42
CA PHE A 57 -21.23 -17.38 9.41
C PHE A 57 -20.67 -17.59 8.00
N LYS A 58 -21.44 -18.28 7.13
CA LYS A 58 -21.08 -18.48 5.73
C LYS A 58 -20.91 -17.16 4.98
N ASN A 59 -21.79 -16.17 5.22
CA ASN A 59 -21.69 -14.86 4.59
C ASN A 59 -20.38 -14.13 4.96
N LEU A 60 -19.92 -14.26 6.22
CA LEU A 60 -18.66 -13.70 6.67
C LEU A 60 -17.47 -14.37 5.99
N VAL A 61 -17.50 -15.68 5.80
CA VAL A 61 -16.46 -16.45 5.10
C VAL A 61 -16.41 -16.06 3.61
N ASP A 62 -17.56 -15.93 2.98
CA ASP A 62 -17.66 -15.52 1.58
C ASP A 62 -17.15 -14.09 1.38
N LEU A 63 -17.54 -13.17 2.27
CA LEU A 63 -17.05 -11.79 2.25
C LEU A 63 -15.54 -11.71 2.44
N ALA A 64 -14.98 -12.50 3.38
CA ALA A 64 -13.54 -12.60 3.57
C ALA A 64 -12.79 -13.12 2.32
N SER A 65 -13.42 -14.04 1.59
CA SER A 65 -12.87 -14.60 0.35
C SER A 65 -12.92 -13.58 -0.80
N LEU A 66 -14.00 -12.82 -0.90
CA LEU A 66 -14.14 -11.73 -1.88
C LEU A 66 -13.16 -10.59 -1.60
N ASP A 67 -13.02 -10.16 -0.34
CA ASP A 67 -12.05 -9.15 0.07
C ASP A 67 -10.61 -9.56 -0.30
N MET A 68 -10.26 -10.82 -0.04
CA MET A 68 -8.94 -11.34 -0.41
C MET A 68 -8.70 -11.27 -1.93
N ARG A 69 -9.68 -11.68 -2.75
CA ARG A 69 -9.56 -11.62 -4.22
C ARG A 69 -9.44 -10.17 -4.69
N LEU A 70 -10.23 -9.26 -4.14
CA LEU A 70 -10.17 -7.85 -4.46
C LEU A 70 -8.79 -7.25 -4.12
N ARG A 71 -8.23 -7.58 -2.97
CA ARG A 71 -6.88 -7.15 -2.57
C ARG A 71 -5.82 -7.61 -3.57
N TYR A 72 -5.87 -8.85 -4.05
CA TYR A 72 -4.93 -9.34 -5.06
C TYR A 72 -5.02 -8.56 -6.38
N ILE A 73 -6.23 -8.24 -6.82
CA ILE A 73 -6.45 -7.45 -8.02
C ILE A 73 -5.90 -6.03 -7.84
N ILE A 74 -6.19 -5.39 -6.72
CA ILE A 74 -5.70 -4.03 -6.40
C ILE A 74 -4.17 -4.02 -6.32
N ILE A 75 -3.54 -4.98 -5.62
CA ILE A 75 -2.09 -5.07 -5.52
C ILE A 75 -1.46 -5.23 -6.90
N LYS A 76 -2.02 -6.09 -7.75
CA LYS A 76 -1.55 -6.26 -9.13
C LYS A 76 -1.58 -4.93 -9.88
N PHE A 77 -2.69 -4.21 -9.86
CA PHE A 77 -2.79 -2.91 -10.51
C PHE A 77 -1.81 -1.88 -9.95
N CYS A 78 -1.61 -1.85 -8.64
CA CYS A 78 -0.62 -0.96 -8.03
C CYS A 78 0.80 -1.24 -8.55
N LEU A 79 1.19 -2.51 -8.65
CA LEU A 79 2.49 -2.91 -9.17
C LEU A 79 2.64 -2.58 -10.67
N ASP A 80 1.60 -2.84 -11.47
CA ASP A 80 1.59 -2.53 -12.91
C ASP A 80 1.73 -1.01 -13.15
N ILE A 81 1.01 -0.20 -12.37
CA ILE A 81 1.06 1.28 -12.44
C ILE A 81 2.43 1.77 -12.01
N GLU A 82 2.96 1.29 -10.88
CA GLU A 82 4.30 1.67 -10.38
C GLU A 82 5.36 1.39 -11.43
N HIS A 83 5.35 0.18 -12.00
CA HIS A 83 6.29 -0.21 -13.05
C HIS A 83 6.17 0.68 -14.28
N SER A 84 4.96 0.93 -14.76
CA SER A 84 4.69 1.79 -15.91
C SER A 84 5.21 3.23 -15.69
N ILE A 85 4.99 3.79 -14.50
CA ILE A 85 5.49 5.12 -14.14
C ILE A 85 7.02 5.13 -14.15
N LYS A 86 7.66 4.16 -13.53
CA LYS A 86 9.13 4.04 -13.49
C LYS A 86 9.73 3.96 -14.89
N LEU A 87 9.15 3.16 -15.77
CA LEU A 87 9.57 3.07 -17.17
C LEU A 87 9.41 4.39 -17.92
N ASN A 88 8.29 5.09 -17.75
CA ASN A 88 8.04 6.37 -18.40
C ASN A 88 9.03 7.44 -17.93
N ILE A 89 9.34 7.49 -16.63
CA ILE A 89 10.38 8.39 -16.09
C ILE A 89 11.73 8.08 -16.72
N MET A 90 12.16 6.83 -16.72
CA MET A 90 13.45 6.43 -17.29
C MET A 90 13.55 6.78 -18.76
N ARG A 91 12.50 6.48 -19.54
CA ARG A 91 12.44 6.84 -20.97
C ARG A 91 12.53 8.35 -21.17
N SER A 92 11.74 9.11 -20.43
CA SER A 92 11.69 10.57 -20.53
C SER A 92 13.06 11.20 -20.25
N ILE A 93 13.75 10.76 -19.19
CA ILE A 93 15.07 11.27 -18.84
C ILE A 93 16.10 10.96 -19.95
N THR A 94 16.01 9.78 -20.58
CA THR A 94 16.91 9.39 -21.67
C THR A 94 16.80 10.31 -22.89
N TYR A 95 15.62 10.92 -23.13
CA TYR A 95 15.41 11.84 -24.25
C TYR A 95 15.66 13.32 -23.92
N LEU A 96 15.98 13.67 -22.69
CA LEU A 96 16.33 15.04 -22.29
C LEU A 96 17.79 15.36 -22.62
N GLU A 97 18.04 16.17 -23.64
CA GLU A 97 19.38 16.47 -24.18
C GLU A 97 20.36 17.04 -23.14
N ASN A 98 19.90 17.77 -22.14
CA ASN A 98 20.73 18.44 -21.13
C ASN A 98 20.76 17.74 -19.77
N GLU A 99 20.17 16.55 -19.67
CA GLU A 99 20.14 15.79 -18.43
C GLU A 99 21.01 14.54 -18.52
N ASP A 100 21.67 14.24 -17.42
CA ASP A 100 22.24 12.93 -17.17
C ASP A 100 21.55 12.27 -15.99
N GLY A 101 21.67 10.97 -15.89
CA GLY A 101 21.02 10.20 -14.85
C GLY A 101 21.49 10.51 -13.41
N TYR A 102 22.50 11.34 -13.22
CA TYR A 102 23.01 11.76 -11.92
C TYR A 102 22.50 13.14 -11.52
N LYS A 103 22.53 14.10 -12.43
CA LYS A 103 22.08 15.49 -12.16
C LYS A 103 20.62 15.55 -11.76
N VAL A 104 19.74 14.78 -12.42
CA VAL A 104 18.33 14.73 -12.08
C VAL A 104 18.11 14.27 -10.63
N VAL A 105 18.89 13.31 -10.16
CA VAL A 105 18.80 12.80 -8.78
C VAL A 105 19.33 13.83 -7.78
N GLN A 106 20.43 14.49 -8.09
CA GLN A 106 20.98 15.56 -7.25
C GLN A 106 19.98 16.72 -7.08
N ARG A 107 19.31 17.12 -8.18
CA ARG A 107 18.22 18.13 -8.14
C ARG A 107 17.02 17.66 -7.32
N PHE A 108 16.61 16.40 -7.47
CA PHE A 108 15.55 15.81 -6.68
C PHE A 108 15.90 15.83 -5.18
N PHE A 109 17.08 15.41 -4.80
CA PHE A 109 17.50 15.48 -3.40
C PHE A 109 17.60 16.92 -2.89
N GLY A 110 17.97 17.88 -3.73
CA GLY A 110 17.90 19.31 -3.44
C GLY A 110 16.48 19.77 -3.16
N TYR A 111 15.55 19.39 -4.01
CA TYR A 111 14.11 19.66 -3.84
C TYR A 111 13.57 19.08 -2.52
N VAL A 112 13.88 17.83 -2.22
CA VAL A 112 13.44 17.19 -0.97
C VAL A 112 13.99 17.89 0.26
N ARG A 113 15.27 18.33 0.25
CA ARG A 113 15.84 19.11 1.37
C ARG A 113 15.10 20.41 1.61
N GLN A 114 14.69 21.10 0.54
CA GLN A 114 14.02 22.40 0.62
C GLN A 114 12.56 22.27 1.09
N THR A 115 11.83 21.28 0.55
CA THR A 115 10.40 21.13 0.81
C THR A 115 10.10 20.41 2.12
N SER A 116 10.82 19.34 2.44
CA SER A 116 10.52 18.49 3.61
C SER A 116 11.52 18.63 4.77
N LYS A 117 12.55 19.50 4.64
CA LYS A 117 13.61 19.71 5.64
C LYS A 117 14.41 18.44 6.00
N ILE A 118 14.36 17.41 5.14
CA ILE A 118 15.15 16.18 5.30
C ILE A 118 16.60 16.49 4.95
N LYS A 119 17.51 16.37 5.93
CA LYS A 119 18.94 16.69 5.74
C LYS A 119 19.64 15.74 4.77
N ASN A 120 19.37 14.44 4.87
CA ASN A 120 19.94 13.42 3.98
C ASN A 120 18.82 12.61 3.31
N PRO A 121 18.34 13.01 2.10
CA PRO A 121 17.30 12.30 1.37
C PRO A 121 17.71 10.89 0.96
N TYR A 122 18.96 10.67 0.57
CA TYR A 122 19.46 9.34 0.23
C TYR A 122 19.27 8.37 1.38
N LYS A 123 19.81 8.72 2.56
CA LYS A 123 19.66 7.90 3.76
C LYS A 123 18.19 7.64 4.08
N LYS A 124 17.35 8.68 4.07
CA LYS A 124 15.91 8.55 4.36
C LYS A 124 15.19 7.57 3.43
N MET A 125 15.55 7.56 2.15
CA MET A 125 14.86 6.77 1.13
C MET A 125 15.44 5.37 0.95
N MET A 126 16.75 5.20 1.21
CA MET A 126 17.51 4.00 0.85
C MET A 126 18.09 3.25 2.06
N GLU A 127 17.92 3.76 3.29
CA GLU A 127 18.52 3.16 4.50
C GLU A 127 18.16 1.68 4.67
N TYR A 128 16.98 1.27 4.22
CA TYR A 128 16.56 -0.13 4.31
C TYR A 128 17.50 -1.09 3.54
N LEU A 129 18.21 -0.61 2.51
CA LEU A 129 19.21 -1.39 1.78
C LEU A 129 20.46 -1.68 2.61
N SER A 130 20.78 -0.80 3.58
CA SER A 130 21.94 -0.97 4.45
C SER A 130 21.83 -2.16 5.41
N TYR A 131 20.61 -2.63 5.65
CA TYR A 131 20.32 -3.80 6.49
C TYR A 131 20.38 -5.12 5.72
N ASP A 132 20.44 -5.07 4.38
CA ASP A 132 20.54 -6.25 3.52
C ASP A 132 22.01 -6.52 3.17
N THR A 133 22.50 -7.70 3.55
CA THR A 133 23.92 -8.08 3.36
C THR A 133 24.38 -7.97 1.89
N TYR A 134 23.51 -8.27 0.94
CA TYR A 134 23.84 -8.23 -0.49
C TYR A 134 23.72 -6.85 -1.10
N ARG A 135 22.83 -6.00 -0.59
CA ARG A 135 22.54 -4.66 -1.13
C ARG A 135 23.35 -3.56 -0.45
N LYS A 136 23.99 -3.85 0.67
CA LYS A 136 24.79 -2.88 1.43
C LYS A 136 25.93 -2.30 0.61
N LEU A 137 26.60 -3.10 -0.20
CA LEU A 137 27.68 -2.64 -1.08
C LEU A 137 27.21 -1.60 -2.09
N ASP A 138 26.03 -1.80 -2.67
CA ASP A 138 25.43 -0.84 -3.60
C ASP A 138 24.93 0.40 -2.87
N TYR A 139 24.39 0.26 -1.66
CA TYR A 139 24.02 1.39 -0.82
C TYR A 139 25.23 2.29 -0.54
N ASP A 140 26.34 1.75 -0.08
CA ASP A 140 27.56 2.50 0.23
C ASP A 140 28.18 3.14 -1.04
N LYS A 141 28.17 2.40 -2.13
CA LYS A 141 28.71 2.85 -3.43
C LYS A 141 27.99 4.07 -4.00
N TYR A 142 26.65 4.09 -3.91
CA TYR A 142 25.83 5.12 -4.56
C TYR A 142 25.39 6.25 -3.64
N GLU A 143 25.81 6.28 -2.36
CA GLU A 143 25.42 7.31 -1.41
C GLU A 143 25.81 8.72 -1.87
N GLN A 144 27.04 8.89 -2.39
CA GLN A 144 27.53 10.21 -2.79
C GLN A 144 27.10 10.63 -4.20
N ASN A 145 26.92 9.66 -5.08
CA ASN A 145 26.57 9.92 -6.47
C ASN A 145 25.56 8.86 -6.97
N THR A 146 24.31 9.07 -6.61
CA THR A 146 23.20 8.16 -6.90
C THR A 146 22.75 8.31 -8.35
N PRO A 147 22.85 7.27 -9.19
CA PRO A 147 22.27 7.31 -10.53
C PRO A 147 20.76 7.08 -10.49
N ILE A 148 20.05 7.63 -11.49
CA ILE A 148 18.59 7.52 -11.58
C ILE A 148 18.08 6.08 -11.64
N TRP A 149 18.78 5.21 -12.38
CA TRP A 149 18.39 3.81 -12.48
C TRP A 149 18.43 3.09 -11.14
N PHE A 150 19.41 3.40 -10.28
CA PHE A 150 19.46 2.85 -8.92
C PHE A 150 18.36 3.43 -8.03
N LEU A 151 18.15 4.76 -8.10
CA LEU A 151 17.07 5.41 -7.34
C LEU A 151 15.71 4.81 -7.71
N ILE A 152 15.38 4.76 -9.01
CA ILE A 152 14.07 4.29 -9.50
C ILE A 152 13.82 2.82 -9.16
N GLU A 153 14.84 1.97 -9.21
CA GLU A 153 14.71 0.56 -8.83
C GLU A 153 14.31 0.41 -7.36
N HIS A 154 14.97 1.18 -6.49
CA HIS A 154 14.85 1.01 -5.04
C HIS A 154 13.91 2.00 -4.34
N ILE A 155 13.40 3.00 -5.04
CA ILE A 155 12.52 3.99 -4.42
C ILE A 155 11.18 3.38 -4.02
N GLN A 156 10.76 3.61 -2.77
CA GLN A 156 9.45 3.21 -2.29
C GLN A 156 8.35 4.08 -2.93
N PHE A 157 7.14 3.54 -3.07
CA PHE A 157 6.02 4.20 -3.75
C PHE A 157 5.74 5.62 -3.23
N GLY A 158 5.73 5.85 -1.91
CA GLY A 158 5.52 7.19 -1.34
C GLY A 158 6.60 8.20 -1.77
N ASN A 159 7.86 7.75 -1.84
CA ASN A 159 8.96 8.60 -2.31
C ASN A 159 8.95 8.77 -3.84
N LEU A 160 8.45 7.79 -4.59
CA LEU A 160 8.21 7.90 -6.03
C LEU A 160 7.19 9.01 -6.32
N CYS A 161 6.17 9.15 -5.47
CA CYS A 161 5.22 10.25 -5.56
C CYS A 161 5.90 11.63 -5.46
N TRP A 162 6.84 11.82 -4.54
CA TRP A 162 7.64 13.04 -4.46
C TRP A 162 8.51 13.25 -5.70
N PHE A 163 9.06 12.16 -6.26
CA PHE A 163 9.83 12.25 -7.49
C PHE A 163 8.98 12.71 -8.68
N ILE A 164 7.76 12.20 -8.81
CA ILE A 164 6.80 12.60 -9.86
C ILE A 164 6.46 14.09 -9.74
N GLU A 165 6.17 14.57 -8.54
CA GLU A 165 5.87 15.98 -8.30
C GLU A 165 7.07 16.88 -8.64
N PHE A 166 8.26 16.53 -8.18
CA PHE A 166 9.51 17.21 -8.54
C PHE A 166 9.71 17.23 -10.03
N TYR A 167 9.59 16.07 -10.68
CA TYR A 167 9.87 15.89 -12.10
C TYR A 167 8.95 16.73 -12.97
N TYR A 168 7.64 16.71 -12.68
CA TYR A 168 6.67 17.57 -13.36
C TYR A 168 6.95 19.05 -13.12
N ASN A 169 7.22 19.47 -11.90
CA ASN A 169 7.46 20.86 -11.55
C ASN A 169 8.72 21.42 -12.23
N THR A 170 9.73 20.58 -12.40
CA THR A 170 11.03 20.98 -12.98
C THR A 170 10.99 21.00 -14.51
N TYR A 171 10.45 19.95 -15.13
CA TYR A 171 10.56 19.75 -16.59
C TYR A 171 9.27 20.05 -17.35
N LYS A 172 8.13 20.23 -16.67
CA LYS A 172 6.80 20.56 -17.24
C LYS A 172 6.33 19.58 -18.31
N ILE A 173 6.65 18.31 -18.14
CA ILE A 173 6.28 17.25 -19.08
C ILE A 173 4.80 16.92 -18.92
N ASP A 174 3.99 17.14 -19.96
CA ASP A 174 2.52 17.02 -19.90
C ASP A 174 2.03 15.63 -19.49
N GLU A 175 2.75 14.58 -19.84
CA GLU A 175 2.45 13.20 -19.46
C GLU A 175 2.34 13.02 -17.92
N PHE A 176 3.08 13.80 -17.14
CA PHE A 176 3.07 13.72 -15.67
C PHE A 176 2.14 14.74 -14.99
N LYS A 177 1.48 15.59 -15.74
CA LYS A 177 0.63 16.68 -15.22
C LYS A 177 -0.50 16.18 -14.32
N GLU A 178 -1.26 15.21 -14.81
CA GLU A 178 -2.40 14.67 -14.06
C GLU A 178 -1.92 13.80 -12.89
N LEU A 179 -0.87 13.02 -13.08
CA LEU A 179 -0.24 12.23 -12.01
C LEU A 179 0.26 13.12 -10.87
N SER A 180 0.90 14.26 -11.19
CA SER A 180 1.44 15.16 -10.16
C SER A 180 0.34 15.83 -9.32
N LYS A 181 -0.85 16.08 -9.89
CA LYS A 181 -2.01 16.58 -9.15
C LYS A 181 -2.56 15.54 -8.18
N THR A 182 -2.67 14.30 -8.63
CA THR A 182 -3.21 13.19 -7.81
C THR A 182 -2.31 12.87 -6.62
N VAL A 183 -1.00 12.92 -6.84
CA VAL A 183 0.02 12.59 -5.83
C VAL A 183 0.08 13.60 -4.67
N ARG A 184 -0.33 14.86 -4.88
CA ARG A 184 -0.36 15.89 -3.82
C ARG A 184 -1.36 15.59 -2.70
N PHE A 185 -2.26 14.64 -2.88
CA PHE A 185 -3.30 14.27 -1.91
C PHE A 185 -2.94 13.01 -1.10
N VAL A 186 -1.76 12.44 -1.28
CA VAL A 186 -1.22 11.29 -0.55
C VAL A 186 -0.11 11.74 0.41
#